data_93ce7022c9515713e0dacb4f26bd1317
#
_entry.id   93ce7022c9515713e0dacb4f26bd1317
#
_cell.length_a   1.000
_cell.length_b   1.000
_cell.length_c   1.000
_cell.angle_alpha   90.00
_cell.angle_beta   90.00
_cell.angle_gamma   90.00
#
_symmetry.space_group_name_H-M   'P 1'
#
loop_
_entity.id
_entity.type
_entity.pdbx_description
1 polymer ?
#
loop_
_entity_poly.entity_id
_entity_poly.type
_entity_poly.pdbx_seq_one_letter_code
_entity_poly.pdbx_strand_id
1 'polypeptide(L)'
;MTWSCAKRRVVVAASLAVAACHARAAPRDVPAVITHPTAQSRAELARVVSRALDRETVTLADDALTADGTLTVERTRRRDAQGLPLDGRETGRPERFRLVQSGAQCMLVHERTGRRWILRSATCSPR
;
A
#
# COMPACT_ATOMS: atom_id res chain seq x y z
N MET A 1 70.70 -45.52 -7.70
CA MET A 1 70.16 -44.14 -7.75
C MET A 1 68.72 -44.23 -8.20
N THR A 2 67.81 -44.30 -7.31
CA THR A 2 66.38 -44.37 -7.58
C THR A 2 65.70 -43.17 -6.98
N TRP A 3 65.23 -42.23 -7.80
CA TRP A 3 64.47 -41.08 -7.36
C TRP A 3 63.00 -41.45 -7.30
N SER A 4 62.50 -41.49 -6.07
CA SER A 4 61.10 -41.72 -5.78
C SER A 4 60.33 -40.40 -5.86
N CYS A 5 59.51 -40.27 -6.90
CA CYS A 5 58.67 -39.10 -7.07
C CYS A 5 57.37 -39.30 -6.30
N ALA A 6 57.29 -38.72 -5.10
CA ALA A 6 56.09 -38.75 -4.29
C ALA A 6 55.05 -37.76 -4.88
N LYS A 7 54.03 -38.29 -5.54
CA LYS A 7 52.84 -37.51 -5.99
C LYS A 7 51.99 -37.13 -4.78
N ARG A 8 52.09 -35.89 -4.34
CA ARG A 8 51.11 -35.29 -3.44
C ARG A 8 49.80 -35.04 -4.17
N ARG A 9 48.79 -35.82 -3.82
CA ARG A 9 47.39 -35.55 -4.27
C ARG A 9 46.85 -34.43 -3.42
N VAL A 10 46.66 -33.27 -4.02
CA VAL A 10 45.93 -32.13 -3.44
C VAL A 10 44.44 -32.43 -3.63
N VAL A 11 43.76 -32.73 -2.53
CA VAL A 11 42.30 -32.88 -2.52
C VAL A 11 41.74 -31.46 -2.33
N VAL A 12 41.21 -30.89 -3.40
CA VAL A 12 40.46 -29.61 -3.34
C VAL A 12 39.04 -29.95 -2.92
N ALA A 13 38.72 -29.70 -1.66
CA ALA A 13 37.36 -29.77 -1.17
C ALA A 13 36.59 -28.53 -1.68
N ALA A 14 35.78 -28.73 -2.68
CA ALA A 14 34.85 -27.71 -3.14
C ALA A 14 33.68 -27.62 -2.15
N SER A 15 33.68 -26.59 -1.28
CA SER A 15 32.58 -26.28 -0.40
C SER A 15 31.49 -25.59 -1.22
N LEU A 16 30.43 -26.32 -1.58
CA LEU A 16 29.20 -25.76 -2.12
C LEU A 16 28.47 -25.01 -1.00
N ALA A 17 28.61 -23.69 -0.98
CA ALA A 17 27.76 -22.81 -0.18
C ALA A 17 26.37 -22.77 -0.83
N VAL A 18 25.44 -23.53 -0.30
CA VAL A 18 24.02 -23.43 -0.67
C VAL A 18 23.49 -22.14 -0.07
N ALA A 19 23.42 -21.09 -0.86
CA ALA A 19 22.71 -19.85 -0.50
C ALA A 19 21.22 -20.18 -0.48
N ALA A 20 20.69 -20.49 0.70
CA ALA A 20 19.26 -20.62 0.91
C ALA A 20 18.64 -19.22 0.77
N CYS A 21 18.09 -18.90 -0.40
CA CYS A 21 17.22 -17.76 -0.59
C CYS A 21 15.96 -17.99 0.24
N HIS A 22 15.95 -17.46 1.45
CA HIS A 22 14.73 -17.37 2.25
C HIS A 22 13.82 -16.34 1.58
N ALA A 23 12.95 -16.81 0.70
CA ALA A 23 11.84 -16.01 0.20
C ALA A 23 10.95 -15.65 1.41
N ARG A 24 11.13 -14.44 1.94
CA ARG A 24 10.21 -13.91 2.94
C ARG A 24 8.84 -13.82 2.28
N ALA A 25 7.90 -14.62 2.79
CA ALA A 25 6.51 -14.50 2.40
C ALA A 25 6.07 -13.04 2.62
N ALA A 26 5.46 -12.42 1.59
CA ALA A 26 4.92 -11.08 1.72
C ALA A 26 3.92 -11.06 2.89
N PRO A 27 3.93 -10.01 3.74
CA PRO A 27 2.99 -9.91 4.83
C PRO A 27 1.57 -9.92 4.28
N ARG A 28 0.69 -10.67 4.95
CA ARG A 28 -0.71 -10.76 4.56
C ARG A 28 -1.43 -9.47 4.95
N ASP A 29 -2.24 -8.96 4.03
CA ASP A 29 -3.12 -7.84 4.30
C ASP A 29 -4.28 -8.27 5.19
N VAL A 30 -4.50 -7.54 6.27
CA VAL A 30 -5.64 -7.73 7.16
C VAL A 30 -6.49 -6.46 7.13
N PRO A 31 -7.82 -6.55 6.95
CA PRO A 31 -8.70 -5.38 7.06
C PRO A 31 -8.45 -4.64 8.37
N ALA A 32 -8.38 -3.31 8.32
CA ALA A 32 -7.99 -2.51 9.48
C ALA A 32 -8.79 -1.21 9.55
N VAL A 33 -8.74 -0.58 10.73
CA VAL A 33 -9.29 0.74 11.00
C VAL A 33 -8.23 1.62 11.63
N ILE A 34 -8.35 2.95 11.43
CA ILE A 34 -7.47 3.92 12.09
C ILE A 34 -7.84 4.00 13.56
N THR A 35 -6.84 3.84 14.43
CA THR A 35 -6.94 4.07 15.85
C THR A 35 -6.25 5.39 16.20
N HIS A 36 -6.82 6.15 17.14
CA HIS A 36 -6.28 7.44 17.60
C HIS A 36 -6.00 8.43 16.45
N PRO A 37 -7.02 8.83 15.68
CA PRO A 37 -6.84 9.75 14.56
C PRO A 37 -6.31 11.10 15.05
N THR A 38 -5.24 11.58 14.40
CA THR A 38 -4.63 12.88 14.68
C THR A 38 -4.86 13.83 13.50
N ALA A 39 -4.67 15.13 13.71
CA ALA A 39 -4.73 16.10 12.61
C ALA A 39 -3.74 15.74 11.48
N GLN A 40 -2.56 15.23 11.84
CA GLN A 40 -1.55 14.82 10.88
C GLN A 40 -1.97 13.59 10.07
N SER A 41 -2.53 12.57 10.72
CA SER A 41 -3.00 11.37 10.01
C SER A 41 -4.19 11.67 9.08
N ARG A 42 -5.10 12.58 9.49
CA ARG A 42 -6.19 13.05 8.64
C ARG A 42 -5.69 13.82 7.43
N ALA A 43 -4.73 14.73 7.62
CA ALA A 43 -4.13 15.48 6.52
C ALA A 43 -3.38 14.58 5.54
N GLU A 44 -2.66 13.58 6.05
CA GLU A 44 -2.00 12.58 5.21
C GLU A 44 -3.00 11.76 4.38
N LEU A 45 -4.07 11.28 5.01
CA LEU A 45 -5.13 10.53 4.34
C LEU A 45 -5.76 11.36 3.21
N ALA A 46 -6.16 12.60 3.49
CA ALA A 46 -6.74 13.50 2.49
C ALA A 46 -5.80 13.75 1.31
N ARG A 47 -4.51 13.98 1.59
CA ARG A 47 -3.49 14.18 0.55
C ARG A 47 -3.28 12.93 -0.30
N VAL A 48 -3.24 11.75 0.30
CA VAL A 48 -3.08 10.48 -0.43
C VAL A 48 -4.28 10.22 -1.33
N VAL A 49 -5.50 10.41 -0.82
CA VAL A 49 -6.74 10.24 -1.60
C VAL A 49 -6.80 11.25 -2.75
N SER A 50 -6.47 12.53 -2.49
CA SER A 50 -6.42 13.57 -3.52
C SER A 50 -5.47 13.20 -4.66
N ARG A 51 -4.26 12.72 -4.30
CA ARG A 51 -3.26 12.25 -5.29
C ARG A 51 -3.74 11.02 -6.06
N ALA A 52 -4.39 10.09 -5.37
CA ALA A 52 -4.90 8.88 -6.01
C ALA A 52 -5.99 9.16 -7.04
N LEU A 53 -6.79 10.21 -6.80
CA LEU A 53 -7.90 10.62 -7.65
C LEU A 53 -7.55 11.74 -8.65
N ASP A 54 -6.28 12.18 -8.65
CA ASP A 54 -5.83 13.32 -9.47
C ASP A 54 -6.70 14.57 -9.26
N ARG A 55 -6.92 14.92 -8.00
CA ARG A 55 -7.71 16.09 -7.58
C ARG A 55 -6.85 17.01 -6.73
N GLU A 56 -7.12 18.32 -6.80
CA GLU A 56 -6.41 19.31 -5.99
C GLU A 56 -6.65 19.09 -4.50
N THR A 57 -7.89 18.89 -4.11
CA THR A 57 -8.27 18.71 -2.71
C THR A 57 -9.48 17.79 -2.58
N VAL A 58 -9.40 16.87 -1.61
CA VAL A 58 -10.52 16.04 -1.18
C VAL A 58 -10.76 16.31 0.29
N THR A 59 -11.99 16.67 0.65
CA THR A 59 -12.40 16.81 2.05
C THR A 59 -12.94 15.46 2.52
N LEU A 60 -12.42 14.99 3.63
CA LEU A 60 -12.83 13.75 4.27
C LEU A 60 -13.45 14.06 5.64
N ALA A 61 -14.31 13.17 6.10
CA ALA A 61 -14.82 13.24 7.48
C ALA A 61 -13.70 13.02 8.50
N ASP A 62 -13.79 13.67 9.65
CA ASP A 62 -12.76 13.56 10.69
C ASP A 62 -12.58 12.15 11.25
N ASP A 63 -13.63 11.35 11.18
CA ASP A 63 -13.69 9.95 11.59
C ASP A 63 -13.51 8.94 10.44
N ALA A 64 -13.10 9.41 9.26
CA ALA A 64 -12.88 8.53 8.11
C ALA A 64 -11.94 7.37 8.46
N LEU A 65 -12.37 6.15 8.12
CA LEU A 65 -11.64 4.90 8.37
C LEU A 65 -11.44 4.54 9.85
N THR A 66 -12.19 5.13 10.77
CA THR A 66 -12.10 4.80 12.21
C THR A 66 -13.07 3.71 12.63
N ALA A 67 -14.28 3.72 12.11
CA ALA A 67 -15.32 2.71 12.39
C ALA A 67 -15.36 1.63 11.31
N ASP A 68 -15.14 2.01 10.06
CA ASP A 68 -15.09 1.12 8.91
C ASP A 68 -13.76 1.29 8.17
N GLY A 69 -13.15 0.19 7.78
CA GLY A 69 -11.94 0.17 6.97
C GLY A 69 -12.14 0.54 5.50
N THR A 70 -13.34 0.94 5.10
CA THR A 70 -13.67 1.33 3.74
C THR A 70 -14.03 2.81 3.67
N LEU A 71 -13.38 3.53 2.75
CA LEU A 71 -13.68 4.91 2.43
C LEU A 71 -14.29 4.98 1.03
N THR A 72 -15.46 5.56 0.92
CA THR A 72 -16.14 5.83 -0.36
C THR A 72 -16.08 7.32 -0.66
N VAL A 73 -15.53 7.68 -1.82
CA VAL A 73 -15.44 9.06 -2.30
C VAL A 73 -16.34 9.22 -3.51
N GLU A 74 -17.34 10.09 -3.35
CA GLU A 74 -18.25 10.42 -4.44
C GLU A 74 -17.52 11.17 -5.56
N ARG A 75 -17.86 10.90 -6.82
CA ARG A 75 -17.39 11.69 -7.94
C ARG A 75 -18.14 13.01 -7.97
N THR A 76 -17.41 14.10 -7.77
CA THR A 76 -17.95 15.44 -8.02
C THR A 76 -18.16 15.61 -9.52
N ARG A 77 -19.40 15.90 -9.94
CA ARG A 77 -19.73 16.20 -11.33
C ARG A 77 -18.98 17.48 -11.73
N ARG A 78 -18.26 17.41 -12.85
CA ARG A 78 -17.72 18.61 -13.46
C ARG A 78 -18.88 19.47 -13.96
N ARG A 79 -18.85 20.75 -13.61
CA ARG A 79 -19.83 21.74 -14.08
C ARG A 79 -19.11 22.75 -14.97
N ASP A 80 -19.82 23.27 -15.99
CA ASP A 80 -19.30 24.36 -16.79
C ASP A 80 -19.37 25.70 -16.03
N ALA A 81 -18.92 26.77 -16.66
CA ALA A 81 -18.96 28.12 -16.09
C ALA A 81 -20.39 28.59 -15.77
N GLN A 82 -21.43 28.00 -16.38
CA GLN A 82 -22.84 28.27 -16.17
C GLN A 82 -23.47 27.34 -15.12
N GLY A 83 -22.67 26.41 -14.54
CA GLY A 83 -23.13 25.49 -13.51
C GLY A 83 -23.84 24.24 -14.05
N LEU A 84 -23.84 24.03 -15.37
CA LEU A 84 -24.42 22.85 -15.99
C LEU A 84 -23.47 21.66 -15.95
N PRO A 85 -23.97 20.43 -15.77
CA PRO A 85 -23.13 19.23 -15.80
C PRO A 85 -22.49 19.07 -17.19
N LEU A 86 -21.15 19.01 -17.23
CA LEU A 86 -20.39 18.80 -18.48
C LEU A 86 -20.53 17.39 -19.03
N ASP A 87 -20.74 16.43 -18.12
CA ASP A 87 -20.90 15.04 -18.48
C ASP A 87 -22.39 14.69 -18.34
N GLY A 88 -23.04 14.35 -19.41
CA GLY A 88 -24.45 13.95 -19.40
C GLY A 88 -24.76 12.93 -18.28
N ARG A 89 -25.48 11.89 -18.52
CA ARG A 89 -25.91 10.88 -17.53
C ARG A 89 -24.81 9.98 -16.93
N GLU A 90 -23.55 10.38 -16.97
CA GLU A 90 -22.51 9.58 -16.30
C GLU A 90 -22.64 9.65 -14.78
N THR A 91 -23.41 8.73 -14.23
CA THR A 91 -23.31 8.32 -12.84
C THR A 91 -22.01 7.54 -12.68
N GLY A 92 -20.89 8.26 -12.64
CA GLY A 92 -19.60 7.63 -12.38
C GLY A 92 -19.65 6.85 -11.06
N ARG A 93 -19.21 5.61 -11.06
CA ARG A 93 -19.14 4.80 -9.83
C ARG A 93 -18.29 5.52 -8.81
N PRO A 94 -18.68 5.53 -7.52
CA PRO A 94 -17.88 6.07 -6.46
C PRO A 94 -16.51 5.40 -6.43
N GLU A 95 -15.49 6.13 -6.04
CA GLU A 95 -14.15 5.60 -5.82
C GLU A 95 -14.07 5.03 -4.41
N ARG A 96 -13.55 3.82 -4.30
CA ARG A 96 -13.46 3.11 -3.02
C ARG A 96 -12.02 2.84 -2.66
N PHE A 97 -11.72 3.10 -1.39
CA PHE A 97 -10.43 2.79 -0.78
C PHE A 97 -10.65 1.87 0.40
N ARG A 98 -9.70 1.00 0.63
CA ARG A 98 -9.70 0.05 1.73
C ARG A 98 -8.44 0.23 2.55
N LEU A 99 -8.60 0.33 3.87
CA LEU A 99 -7.48 0.32 4.79
C LEU A 99 -7.15 -1.13 5.17
N VAL A 100 -5.89 -1.47 5.06
CA VAL A 100 -5.37 -2.76 5.49
C VAL A 100 -4.13 -2.57 6.35
N GLN A 101 -3.93 -3.47 7.28
CA GLN A 101 -2.65 -3.63 7.96
C GLN A 101 -1.85 -4.71 7.25
N SER A 102 -0.65 -4.35 6.81
CA SER A 102 0.30 -5.25 6.15
C SER A 102 1.57 -5.30 6.99
N GLY A 103 1.71 -6.37 7.78
CA GLY A 103 2.72 -6.40 8.84
C GLY A 103 2.47 -5.31 9.88
N ALA A 104 3.44 -4.41 10.10
CA ALA A 104 3.33 -3.29 11.03
C ALA A 104 2.84 -1.98 10.34
N GLN A 105 2.52 -2.00 9.06
CA GLN A 105 2.21 -0.80 8.28
C GLN A 105 0.72 -0.67 8.00
N CYS A 106 0.20 0.56 8.13
CA CYS A 106 -1.12 0.93 7.63
C CYS A 106 -1.03 1.26 6.15
N MET A 107 -1.82 0.59 5.33
CA MET A 107 -1.80 0.77 3.88
C MET A 107 -3.19 1.10 3.36
N LEU A 108 -3.29 2.16 2.58
CA LEU A 108 -4.51 2.50 1.84
C LEU A 108 -4.44 1.86 0.45
N VAL A 109 -5.46 1.12 0.09
CA VAL A 109 -5.58 0.43 -1.20
C VAL A 109 -6.74 1.02 -1.99
N HIS A 110 -6.49 1.50 -3.20
CA HIS A 110 -7.54 1.93 -4.12
C HIS A 110 -8.13 0.70 -4.81
N GLU A 111 -9.38 0.37 -4.56
CA GLU A 111 -9.97 -0.89 -5.02
C GLU A 111 -10.01 -1.03 -6.55
N ARG A 112 -10.26 0.07 -7.26
CA ARG A 112 -10.38 0.02 -8.72
C ARG A 112 -9.05 -0.22 -9.43
N THR A 113 -7.94 0.36 -8.92
CA THR A 113 -6.64 0.30 -9.59
C THR A 113 -5.66 -0.66 -8.92
N GLY A 114 -5.95 -1.10 -7.70
CA GLY A 114 -5.04 -1.89 -6.88
C GLY A 114 -3.83 -1.11 -6.36
N ARG A 115 -3.74 0.21 -6.63
CA ARG A 115 -2.62 1.04 -6.13
C ARG A 115 -2.66 1.13 -4.62
N ARG A 116 -1.48 1.21 -4.03
CA ARG A 116 -1.29 1.14 -2.57
C ARG A 116 -0.40 2.28 -2.09
N TRP A 117 -0.73 2.84 -0.93
CA TRP A 117 0.05 3.88 -0.26
C TRP A 117 0.21 3.56 1.21
N ILE A 118 1.40 3.76 1.74
CA ILE A 118 1.67 3.66 3.18
C ILE A 118 1.20 4.95 3.84
N LEU A 119 0.40 4.83 4.90
CA LEU A 119 0.04 5.93 5.79
C LEU A 119 1.00 5.94 6.97
N ARG A 120 1.97 6.85 6.93
CA ARG A 120 3.06 6.91 7.91
C ARG A 120 2.66 7.55 9.24
N SER A 121 1.68 8.46 9.19
CA SER A 121 1.19 9.20 10.36
C SER A 121 -0.03 8.55 11.00
N ALA A 122 -0.54 7.47 10.41
CA ALA A 122 -1.69 6.75 10.93
C ALA A 122 -1.26 5.55 11.78
N THR A 123 -1.96 5.34 12.86
CA THR A 123 -1.94 4.09 13.62
C THR A 123 -3.19 3.32 13.28
N CYS A 124 -3.07 2.04 12.98
CA CYS A 124 -4.21 1.19 12.64
C CYS A 124 -4.16 -0.14 13.40
N SER A 125 -5.31 -0.75 13.54
CA SER A 125 -5.44 -2.11 14.09
C SER A 125 -6.32 -2.96 13.20
N PRO A 126 -6.13 -4.28 13.21
CA PRO A 126 -7.04 -5.22 12.55
C PRO A 126 -8.47 -5.04 13.03
N ARG A 127 -9.42 -5.25 12.11
CA ARG A 127 -10.85 -5.23 12.41
C ARG A 127 -11.40 -6.67 12.39
#